data_1936c8729dcab0752eae2c388e889d3e
#
_entry.id   1936c8729dcab0752eae2c388e889d3e
#
_cell.length_a   1.000
_cell.length_b   1.000
_cell.length_c   1.000
_cell.angle_alpha   90.00
_cell.angle_beta   90.00
_cell.angle_gamma   90.00
#
_symmetry.space_group_name_H-M   'P 1'
#
loop_
_entity.id
_entity.type
_entity.pdbx_description
1 polymer ?
#
loop_
_entity_poly.entity_id
_entity_poly.type
_entity_poly.pdbx_seq_one_letter_code
_entity_poly.pdbx_strand_id
1 'polypeptide(L)'
;WVETWSFFETIHSRSYTHILRNLFSDPSEIFEDIVVNDEIKRRAADISKYYDDLIFATQLWQTQGEGVHTVDGVPHTINMYELKKKLFLCMNSVNALEAIRFYVSFACTFAFAERKLMEGNSKIIRLIARDENLHLSSTQHILNLWARSKDDPEMAQIAQDCKEEARAIFMNAVQQEKE
;
A
#
# COMPACT_ATOMS: atom_id res chain seq x y z
N TRP A 1 1.92 -1.28 17.32
CA TRP A 1 1.83 -1.95 16.02
C TRP A 1 2.35 -1.07 14.89
N VAL A 2 1.83 0.14 14.72
CA VAL A 2 2.23 1.06 13.62
C VAL A 2 3.74 1.34 13.61
N GLU A 3 4.35 1.59 14.76
CA GLU A 3 5.80 1.81 14.88
C GLU A 3 6.61 0.58 14.47
N THR A 4 6.15 -0.61 14.86
CA THR A 4 6.81 -1.87 14.49
C THR A 4 6.70 -2.10 12.99
N TRP A 5 5.55 -1.84 12.41
CA TRP A 5 5.32 -1.91 10.96
C TRP A 5 6.25 -0.94 10.22
N SER A 6 6.28 0.32 10.60
CA SER A 6 7.18 1.33 10.01
C SER A 6 8.67 0.93 10.11
N PHE A 7 9.07 0.28 11.19
CA PHE A 7 10.42 -0.28 11.31
C PHE A 7 10.67 -1.38 10.27
N PHE A 8 9.76 -2.33 10.08
CA PHE A 8 9.90 -3.37 9.05
C PHE A 8 9.99 -2.77 7.66
N GLU A 9 9.13 -1.82 7.30
CA GLU A 9 9.19 -1.12 6.01
C GLU A 9 10.53 -0.44 5.76
N THR A 10 11.13 0.13 6.81
CA THR A 10 12.47 0.71 6.72
C THR A 10 13.52 -0.37 6.41
N ILE A 11 13.44 -1.54 7.02
CA ILE A 11 14.35 -2.68 6.76
C ILE A 11 14.11 -3.22 5.35
N HIS A 12 12.87 -3.34 4.89
CA HIS A 12 12.53 -3.79 3.55
C HIS A 12 13.12 -2.86 2.49
N SER A 13 12.93 -1.54 2.61
CA SER A 13 13.49 -0.54 1.70
C SER A 13 15.03 -0.62 1.61
N ARG A 14 15.71 -0.75 2.76
CA ARG A 14 17.16 -0.93 2.80
C ARG A 14 17.60 -2.25 2.17
N SER A 15 16.82 -3.30 2.33
CA SER A 15 17.11 -4.62 1.76
C SER A 15 17.03 -4.58 0.23
N TYR A 16 16.01 -3.95 -0.35
CA TYR A 16 15.93 -3.74 -1.80
C TYR A 16 17.07 -2.89 -2.33
N THR A 17 17.41 -1.80 -1.65
CA THR A 17 18.58 -0.98 -2.01
C THR A 17 19.87 -1.79 -1.96
N HIS A 18 20.05 -2.65 -0.97
CA HIS A 18 21.20 -3.54 -0.87
C HIS A 18 21.24 -4.54 -2.03
N ILE A 19 20.12 -5.14 -2.40
CA ILE A 19 20.00 -6.06 -3.54
C ILE A 19 20.44 -5.35 -4.82
N LEU A 20 19.89 -4.17 -5.12
CA LEU A 20 20.21 -3.42 -6.32
C LEU A 20 21.70 -3.05 -6.42
N ARG A 21 22.30 -2.60 -5.32
CA ARG A 21 23.73 -2.27 -5.26
C ARG A 21 24.66 -3.46 -5.45
N ASN A 22 24.19 -4.68 -5.21
CA ASN A 22 24.97 -5.89 -5.43
C ASN A 22 24.72 -6.52 -6.81
N LEU A 23 23.66 -6.14 -7.50
CA LEU A 23 23.33 -6.65 -8.84
C LEU A 23 23.85 -5.75 -9.96
N PHE A 24 23.88 -4.45 -9.73
CA PHE A 24 24.22 -3.45 -10.74
C PHE A 24 25.45 -2.66 -10.32
N SER A 25 26.36 -2.41 -11.26
CA SER A 25 27.53 -1.56 -11.04
C SER A 25 27.14 -0.11 -10.78
N ASP A 26 26.08 0.36 -11.46
CA ASP A 26 25.43 1.64 -11.22
C ASP A 26 23.91 1.44 -11.07
N PRO A 27 23.38 1.44 -9.86
CA PRO A 27 21.94 1.31 -9.65
C PRO A 27 21.14 2.55 -10.05
N SER A 28 21.79 3.69 -10.37
CA SER A 28 21.09 4.93 -10.79
C SER A 28 20.29 4.71 -12.06
N GLU A 29 20.81 3.96 -13.03
CA GLU A 29 20.12 3.62 -14.26
C GLU A 29 18.77 2.93 -14.00
N ILE A 30 18.73 2.02 -13.01
CA ILE A 30 17.49 1.33 -12.62
C ILE A 30 16.48 2.29 -12.02
N PHE A 31 16.93 3.23 -11.17
CA PHE A 31 16.04 4.24 -10.60
C PHE A 31 15.50 5.21 -11.65
N GLU A 32 16.31 5.56 -12.65
CA GLU A 32 15.86 6.38 -13.78
C GLU A 32 14.83 5.64 -14.63
N ASP A 33 15.02 4.35 -14.92
CA ASP A 33 14.08 3.52 -15.66
C ASP A 33 12.73 3.37 -14.93
N ILE A 34 12.75 3.27 -13.61
CA ILE A 34 11.53 3.19 -12.79
C ILE A 34 10.64 4.43 -13.00
N VAL A 35 11.23 5.62 -13.06
CA VAL A 35 10.45 6.87 -13.21
C VAL A 35 10.00 7.16 -14.64
N VAL A 36 10.50 6.43 -15.64
CA VAL A 36 10.05 6.56 -17.03
C VAL A 36 9.12 5.44 -17.50
N ASN A 37 9.11 4.30 -16.82
CA ASN A 37 8.27 3.17 -17.16
C ASN A 37 6.80 3.46 -16.82
N ASP A 38 5.94 3.50 -17.83
CA ASP A 38 4.53 3.89 -17.66
C ASP A 38 3.72 2.88 -16.85
N GLU A 39 4.02 1.59 -16.91
CA GLU A 39 3.36 0.57 -16.11
C GLU A 39 3.69 0.72 -14.61
N ILE A 40 4.95 1.00 -14.31
CA ILE A 40 5.39 1.26 -12.92
C ILE A 40 4.74 2.55 -12.40
N LYS A 41 4.73 3.62 -13.21
CA LYS A 41 4.07 4.89 -12.83
C LYS A 41 2.58 4.68 -12.58
N ARG A 42 1.88 3.95 -13.43
CA ARG A 42 0.45 3.67 -13.27
C ARG A 42 0.18 2.91 -11.97
N ARG A 43 0.98 1.87 -11.67
CA ARG A 43 0.87 1.12 -10.40
C ARG A 43 1.15 2.01 -9.19
N ALA A 44 2.20 2.82 -9.26
CA ALA A 44 2.53 3.76 -8.19
C ALA A 44 1.40 4.77 -7.95
N ALA A 45 0.85 5.38 -9.01
CA ALA A 45 -0.25 6.33 -8.92
C ALA A 45 -1.51 5.73 -8.29
N ASP A 46 -1.86 4.49 -8.66
CA ASP A 46 -3.02 3.80 -8.09
C ASP A 46 -2.88 3.53 -6.58
N ILE A 47 -1.66 3.28 -6.12
CA ILE A 47 -1.37 3.07 -4.69
C ILE A 47 -1.32 4.42 -3.98
N SER A 48 -0.53 5.36 -4.48
CA SER A 48 -0.30 6.68 -3.88
C SER A 48 -1.60 7.47 -3.69
N LYS A 49 -2.54 7.34 -4.61
CA LYS A 49 -3.83 8.05 -4.55
C LYS A 49 -4.51 7.94 -3.18
N TYR A 50 -4.59 6.75 -2.62
CA TYR A 50 -5.28 6.53 -1.35
C TYR A 50 -4.50 7.08 -0.15
N TYR A 51 -3.18 7.04 -0.21
CA TYR A 51 -2.32 7.66 0.80
C TYR A 51 -2.41 9.19 0.71
N ASP A 52 -2.27 9.73 -0.48
CA ASP A 52 -2.32 11.18 -0.72
C ASP A 52 -3.67 11.77 -0.31
N ASP A 53 -4.76 11.09 -0.66
CA ASP A 53 -6.13 11.48 -0.27
C ASP A 53 -6.32 11.51 1.26
N LEU A 54 -5.77 10.52 1.97
CA LEU A 54 -5.83 10.45 3.43
C LEU A 54 -4.95 11.53 4.08
N ILE A 55 -3.71 11.66 3.61
CA ILE A 55 -2.75 12.67 4.11
C ILE A 55 -3.33 14.08 3.93
N PHE A 56 -3.79 14.40 2.73
CA PHE A 56 -4.37 15.67 2.40
C PHE A 56 -5.58 16.01 3.30
N ALA A 57 -6.53 15.10 3.43
CA ALA A 57 -7.70 15.30 4.27
C ALA A 57 -7.34 15.46 5.75
N THR A 58 -6.36 14.69 6.23
CA THR A 58 -5.86 14.78 7.60
C THR A 58 -5.17 16.13 7.85
N GLN A 59 -4.37 16.62 6.91
CA GLN A 59 -3.72 17.93 7.00
C GLN A 59 -4.75 19.07 7.03
N LEU A 60 -5.79 19.02 6.19
CA LEU A 60 -6.87 20.00 6.23
C LEU A 60 -7.62 19.96 7.57
N TRP A 61 -7.93 18.76 8.08
CA TRP A 61 -8.54 18.61 9.39
C TRP A 61 -7.69 19.25 10.50
N GLN A 62 -6.39 18.97 10.51
CA GLN A 62 -5.48 19.47 11.53
C GLN A 62 -5.29 20.99 11.48
N THR A 63 -5.31 21.57 10.29
CA THR A 63 -5.01 23.00 10.08
C THR A 63 -6.25 23.88 10.07
N GLN A 64 -7.38 23.39 9.58
CA GLN A 64 -8.59 24.18 9.34
C GLN A 64 -9.82 23.64 10.07
N GLY A 65 -9.76 22.41 10.59
CA GLY A 65 -10.87 21.77 11.29
C GLY A 65 -11.94 21.20 10.35
N GLU A 66 -13.10 20.92 10.91
CA GLU A 66 -14.26 20.41 10.19
C GLU A 66 -14.92 21.51 9.35
N GLY A 67 -15.31 21.17 8.13
CA GLY A 67 -15.98 22.12 7.23
C GLY A 67 -15.77 21.81 5.76
N VAL A 68 -16.15 22.79 4.92
CA VAL A 68 -15.85 22.78 3.48
C VAL A 68 -14.72 23.78 3.21
N HIS A 69 -13.60 23.28 2.75
CA HIS A 69 -12.40 24.07 2.49
C HIS A 69 -12.09 24.10 1.00
N THR A 70 -11.80 25.27 0.44
CA THR A 70 -11.44 25.39 -0.97
C THR A 70 -9.92 25.43 -1.11
N VAL A 71 -9.36 24.46 -1.83
CA VAL A 71 -7.95 24.37 -2.16
C VAL A 71 -7.82 24.32 -3.68
N ASP A 72 -7.02 25.22 -4.26
CA ASP A 72 -6.84 25.37 -5.71
C ASP A 72 -8.16 25.48 -6.50
N GLY A 73 -9.15 26.13 -5.91
CA GLY A 73 -10.48 26.32 -6.51
C GLY A 73 -11.43 25.12 -6.39
N VAL A 74 -11.00 24.02 -5.77
CA VAL A 74 -11.80 22.80 -5.56
C VAL A 74 -12.30 22.75 -4.12
N PRO A 75 -13.62 22.58 -3.89
CA PRO A 75 -14.17 22.42 -2.55
C PRO A 75 -13.92 20.99 -2.02
N HIS A 76 -13.43 20.89 -0.79
CA HIS A 76 -13.19 19.64 -0.07
C HIS A 76 -14.02 19.63 1.22
N THR A 77 -14.87 18.63 1.37
CA THR A 77 -15.62 18.41 2.61
C THR A 77 -14.75 17.62 3.58
N ILE A 78 -14.49 18.17 4.74
CA ILE A 78 -13.71 17.57 5.81
C ILE A 78 -14.58 17.39 7.04
N ASN A 79 -14.81 16.14 7.42
CA ASN A 79 -15.50 15.72 8.63
C ASN A 79 -15.00 14.34 9.05
N MET A 80 -15.41 13.88 10.22
CA MET A 80 -14.97 12.59 10.75
C MET A 80 -15.34 11.42 9.85
N TYR A 81 -16.53 11.42 9.24
CA TYR A 81 -16.98 10.40 8.31
C TYR A 81 -16.06 10.28 7.08
N GLU A 82 -15.73 11.43 6.44
CA GLU A 82 -14.82 11.44 5.28
C GLU A 82 -13.40 11.01 5.62
N LEU A 83 -12.89 11.38 6.80
CA LEU A 83 -11.58 10.90 7.26
C LEU A 83 -11.57 9.39 7.50
N LYS A 84 -12.58 8.86 8.17
CA LYS A 84 -12.74 7.41 8.40
C LYS A 84 -12.88 6.65 7.07
N LYS A 85 -13.64 7.19 6.12
CA LYS A 85 -13.82 6.62 4.78
C LYS A 85 -12.48 6.53 4.05
N LYS A 86 -11.71 7.62 4.02
CA LYS A 86 -10.39 7.64 3.40
C LYS A 86 -9.41 6.68 4.09
N LEU A 87 -9.43 6.60 5.41
CA LEU A 87 -8.65 5.64 6.17
C LEU A 87 -9.02 4.19 5.81
N PHE A 88 -10.31 3.88 5.73
CA PHE A 88 -10.79 2.55 5.36
C PHE A 88 -10.33 2.15 3.95
N LEU A 89 -10.44 3.03 2.97
CA LEU A 89 -9.99 2.78 1.60
C LEU A 89 -8.47 2.67 1.49
N CYS A 90 -7.73 3.52 2.20
CA CYS A 90 -6.28 3.45 2.27
C CYS A 90 -5.83 2.10 2.85
N MET A 91 -6.41 1.63 3.94
CA MET A 91 -6.10 0.31 4.51
C MET A 91 -6.44 -0.85 3.57
N ASN A 92 -7.50 -0.75 2.77
CA ASN A 92 -7.79 -1.73 1.72
C ASN A 92 -6.75 -1.69 0.59
N SER A 93 -6.26 -0.50 0.21
CA SER A 93 -5.19 -0.35 -0.79
C SER A 93 -3.87 -0.97 -0.29
N VAL A 94 -3.50 -0.73 0.97
CA VAL A 94 -2.34 -1.38 1.61
C VAL A 94 -2.50 -2.91 1.60
N ASN A 95 -3.67 -3.40 2.01
CA ASN A 95 -3.93 -4.83 2.05
C ASN A 95 -3.84 -5.48 0.65
N ALA A 96 -4.32 -4.79 -0.41
CA ALA A 96 -4.19 -5.25 -1.79
C ALA A 96 -2.72 -5.24 -2.27
N LEU A 97 -1.92 -4.26 -1.86
CA LEU A 97 -0.50 -4.19 -2.15
C LEU A 97 0.24 -5.38 -1.55
N GLU A 98 0.05 -5.62 -0.26
CA GLU A 98 0.70 -6.68 0.49
C GLU A 98 0.22 -8.08 0.07
N ALA A 99 -1.07 -8.26 -0.24
CA ALA A 99 -1.67 -9.55 -0.60
C ALA A 99 -1.40 -9.98 -2.05
N ILE A 100 -1.34 -9.04 -2.99
CA ILE A 100 -1.33 -9.34 -4.43
C ILE A 100 0.00 -8.93 -5.04
N ARG A 101 0.33 -7.63 -5.03
CA ARG A 101 1.46 -7.11 -5.77
C ARG A 101 2.80 -7.64 -5.27
N PHE A 102 3.02 -7.68 -3.97
CA PHE A 102 4.27 -8.18 -3.40
C PHE A 102 4.45 -9.67 -3.65
N TYR A 103 3.38 -10.46 -3.51
CA TYR A 103 3.48 -11.91 -3.71
C TYR A 103 3.77 -12.32 -5.15
N VAL A 104 3.35 -11.55 -6.15
CA VAL A 104 3.76 -11.75 -7.54
C VAL A 104 5.27 -11.55 -7.69
N SER A 105 5.83 -10.46 -7.13
CA SER A 105 7.28 -10.20 -7.13
C SER A 105 8.06 -11.27 -6.37
N PHE A 106 7.54 -11.74 -5.23
CA PHE A 106 8.18 -12.80 -4.44
C PHE A 106 8.21 -14.12 -5.23
N ALA A 107 7.12 -14.49 -5.89
CA ALA A 107 7.04 -15.69 -6.72
C ALA A 107 8.09 -15.66 -7.84
N CYS A 108 8.27 -14.54 -8.52
CA CYS A 108 9.30 -14.37 -9.53
C CYS A 108 10.71 -14.56 -8.94
N THR A 109 10.98 -13.98 -7.78
CA THR A 109 12.29 -14.11 -7.10
C THR A 109 12.56 -15.58 -6.71
N PHE A 110 11.56 -16.28 -6.21
CA PHE A 110 11.71 -17.70 -5.83
C PHE A 110 11.89 -18.60 -7.06
N ALA A 111 11.24 -18.31 -8.19
CA ALA A 111 11.45 -19.01 -9.44
C ALA A 111 12.89 -18.86 -9.97
N PHE A 112 13.53 -17.70 -9.79
CA PHE A 112 14.95 -17.54 -10.08
C PHE A 112 15.82 -18.42 -9.17
N ALA A 113 15.52 -18.48 -7.87
CA ALA A 113 16.29 -19.29 -6.93
C ALA A 113 16.19 -20.80 -7.21
N GLU A 114 15.04 -21.30 -7.66
CA GLU A 114 14.89 -22.69 -8.12
C GLU A 114 15.82 -23.01 -9.29
N ARG A 115 16.12 -22.04 -10.12
CA ARG A 115 17.09 -22.12 -11.22
C ARG A 115 18.54 -21.89 -10.78
N LYS A 116 18.80 -21.80 -9.49
CA LYS A 116 20.10 -21.49 -8.87
C LYS A 116 20.64 -20.11 -9.27
N LEU A 117 19.73 -19.18 -9.55
CA LEU A 117 20.04 -17.79 -9.84
C LEU A 117 19.60 -16.92 -8.66
N MET A 118 20.42 -15.93 -8.30
CA MET A 118 20.08 -14.93 -7.27
C MET A 118 19.68 -15.54 -5.90
N GLU A 119 20.27 -16.67 -5.51
CA GLU A 119 19.93 -17.38 -4.27
C GLU A 119 20.08 -16.50 -3.01
N GLY A 120 21.09 -15.62 -2.98
CA GLY A 120 21.28 -14.65 -1.89
C GLY A 120 20.10 -13.69 -1.75
N ASN A 121 19.64 -13.15 -2.88
CA ASN A 121 18.50 -12.25 -2.93
C ASN A 121 17.22 -12.95 -2.49
N SER A 122 17.01 -14.18 -2.93
CA SER A 122 15.86 -15.00 -2.51
C SER A 122 15.81 -15.23 -1.00
N LYS A 123 16.96 -15.33 -0.32
CA LYS A 123 17.02 -15.44 1.15
C LYS A 123 16.55 -14.16 1.83
N ILE A 124 16.93 -13.00 1.31
CA ILE A 124 16.46 -11.69 1.80
C ILE A 124 14.96 -11.55 1.57
N ILE A 125 14.50 -11.80 0.35
CA ILE A 125 13.07 -11.70 -0.02
C ILE A 125 12.20 -12.67 0.80
N ARG A 126 12.71 -13.83 1.18
CA ARG A 126 11.99 -14.75 2.08
C ARG A 126 11.73 -14.15 3.46
N LEU A 127 12.66 -13.37 3.99
CA LEU A 127 12.48 -12.68 5.27
C LEU A 127 11.44 -11.56 5.12
N ILE A 128 11.52 -10.79 4.06
CA ILE A 128 10.54 -9.75 3.73
C ILE A 128 9.14 -10.40 3.58
N ALA A 129 8.99 -11.44 2.79
CA ALA A 129 7.71 -12.12 2.58
C ALA A 129 7.08 -12.65 3.89
N ARG A 130 7.89 -13.06 4.86
CA ARG A 130 7.43 -13.44 6.19
C ARG A 130 6.84 -12.25 6.94
N ASP A 131 7.51 -11.10 6.87
CA ASP A 131 7.08 -9.88 7.54
C ASP A 131 5.82 -9.32 6.86
N GLU A 132 5.75 -9.33 5.52
CA GLU A 132 4.56 -8.95 4.75
C GLU A 132 3.33 -9.81 5.08
N ASN A 133 3.52 -11.09 5.35
CA ASN A 133 2.41 -11.95 5.80
C ASN A 133 1.85 -11.50 7.16
N LEU A 134 2.71 -10.98 8.05
CA LEU A 134 2.27 -10.40 9.32
C LEU A 134 1.50 -9.08 9.09
N HIS A 135 2.01 -8.21 8.20
CA HIS A 135 1.35 -6.96 7.82
C HIS A 135 -0.03 -7.23 7.22
N LEU A 136 -0.11 -8.12 6.24
CA LEU A 136 -1.36 -8.54 5.61
C LEU A 136 -2.38 -9.09 6.61
N SER A 137 -1.95 -9.99 7.50
CA SER A 137 -2.84 -10.59 8.50
C SER A 137 -3.37 -9.54 9.48
N SER A 138 -2.54 -8.58 9.86
CA SER A 138 -2.89 -7.52 10.80
C SER A 138 -3.82 -6.48 10.18
N THR A 139 -3.54 -6.02 8.97
CA THR A 139 -4.40 -5.08 8.23
C THR A 139 -5.75 -5.70 7.94
N GLN A 140 -5.79 -6.97 7.56
CA GLN A 140 -7.03 -7.71 7.36
C GLN A 140 -7.83 -7.90 8.65
N HIS A 141 -7.15 -8.13 9.78
CA HIS A 141 -7.78 -8.19 11.08
C HIS A 141 -8.43 -6.85 11.46
N ILE A 142 -7.70 -5.75 11.27
CA ILE A 142 -8.20 -4.38 11.53
C ILE A 142 -9.43 -4.08 10.66
N LEU A 143 -9.37 -4.35 9.36
CA LEU A 143 -10.50 -4.17 8.45
C LEU A 143 -11.73 -4.98 8.86
N ASN A 144 -11.53 -6.22 9.32
CA ASN A 144 -12.61 -7.06 9.83
C ASN A 144 -13.20 -6.54 11.16
N LEU A 145 -12.37 -6.01 12.05
CA LEU A 145 -12.85 -5.36 13.28
C LEU A 145 -13.70 -4.14 12.96
N TRP A 146 -13.26 -3.29 12.05
CA TRP A 146 -14.00 -2.09 11.63
C TRP A 146 -15.35 -2.44 11.01
N ALA A 147 -15.37 -3.41 10.08
CA ALA A 147 -16.58 -3.82 9.41
C ALA A 147 -17.65 -4.43 10.35
N ARG A 148 -17.25 -4.85 11.55
CA ARG A 148 -18.13 -5.47 12.56
C ARG A 148 -18.18 -4.66 13.86
N SER A 149 -17.66 -3.44 13.85
CA SER A 149 -17.56 -2.63 15.05
C SER A 149 -18.93 -2.31 15.63
N LYS A 150 -19.08 -2.58 16.94
CA LYS A 150 -20.24 -2.15 17.71
C LYS A 150 -19.98 -0.83 18.45
N ASP A 151 -18.71 -0.57 18.72
CA ASP A 151 -18.26 0.64 19.41
C ASP A 151 -18.14 1.83 18.46
N ASP A 152 -17.98 1.57 17.17
CA ASP A 152 -17.97 2.56 16.09
C ASP A 152 -18.90 2.12 14.96
N PRO A 153 -20.22 2.32 15.11
CA PRO A 153 -21.20 1.92 14.09
C PRO A 153 -21.06 2.72 12.78
N GLU A 154 -20.49 3.93 12.84
CA GLU A 154 -20.19 4.73 11.64
C GLU A 154 -19.13 4.04 10.79
N MET A 155 -18.05 3.51 11.39
CA MET A 155 -17.01 2.77 10.66
C MET A 155 -17.58 1.48 10.05
N ALA A 156 -18.46 0.78 10.75
CA ALA A 156 -19.14 -0.40 10.22
C ALA A 156 -20.04 -0.05 9.01
N GLN A 157 -20.73 1.10 9.05
CA GLN A 157 -21.50 1.61 7.92
C GLN A 157 -20.61 1.98 6.73
N ILE A 158 -19.50 2.67 6.97
CA ILE A 158 -18.50 3.01 5.94
C ILE A 158 -17.99 1.76 5.23
N ALA A 159 -17.68 0.70 5.99
CA ALA A 159 -17.24 -0.57 5.42
C ALA A 159 -18.30 -1.20 4.48
N GLN A 160 -19.57 -1.02 4.79
CA GLN A 160 -20.68 -1.45 3.95
C GLN A 160 -20.81 -0.59 2.69
N ASP A 161 -20.79 0.73 2.86
CA ASP A 161 -20.97 1.70 1.77
C ASP A 161 -19.82 1.64 0.76
N CYS A 162 -18.59 1.41 1.24
CA CYS A 162 -17.39 1.34 0.43
C CYS A 162 -17.05 -0.06 -0.10
N LYS A 163 -17.92 -1.05 0.09
CA LYS A 163 -17.66 -2.45 -0.26
C LYS A 163 -17.26 -2.63 -1.73
N GLU A 164 -17.99 -2.02 -2.64
CA GLU A 164 -17.70 -2.17 -4.07
C GLU A 164 -16.43 -1.40 -4.47
N GLU A 165 -16.18 -0.24 -3.87
CA GLU A 165 -14.95 0.52 -4.09
C GLU A 165 -13.74 -0.25 -3.56
N ALA A 166 -13.82 -0.81 -2.35
CA ALA A 166 -12.78 -1.68 -1.79
C ALA A 166 -12.53 -2.90 -2.69
N ARG A 167 -13.59 -3.56 -3.17
CA ARG A 167 -13.46 -4.67 -4.12
C ARG A 167 -12.76 -4.26 -5.40
N ALA A 168 -13.05 -3.08 -5.93
CA ALA A 168 -12.42 -2.57 -7.15
C ALA A 168 -10.90 -2.38 -6.97
N ILE A 169 -10.43 -1.97 -5.78
CA ILE A 169 -9.00 -1.86 -5.45
C ILE A 169 -8.30 -3.20 -5.67
N PHE A 170 -8.84 -4.30 -5.13
CA PHE A 170 -8.26 -5.64 -5.30
C PHE A 170 -8.33 -6.11 -6.74
N MET A 171 -9.45 -5.90 -7.43
CA MET A 171 -9.60 -6.32 -8.82
C MET A 171 -8.64 -5.56 -9.76
N ASN A 172 -8.43 -4.27 -9.53
CA ASN A 172 -7.45 -3.48 -10.28
C ASN A 172 -6.02 -3.98 -10.03
N ALA A 173 -5.68 -4.29 -8.77
CA ALA A 173 -4.38 -4.88 -8.46
C ALA A 173 -4.16 -6.20 -9.21
N VAL A 174 -5.14 -7.11 -9.20
CA VAL A 174 -5.06 -8.38 -9.95
C VAL A 174 -4.92 -8.16 -11.46
N GLN A 175 -5.64 -7.18 -12.02
CA GLN A 175 -5.57 -6.90 -13.44
C GLN A 175 -4.20 -6.35 -13.85
N GLN A 176 -3.65 -5.42 -13.08
CA GLN A 176 -2.34 -4.84 -13.36
C GLN A 176 -1.18 -5.83 -13.18
N GLU A 177 -1.32 -6.83 -12.34
CA GLU A 177 -0.29 -7.88 -12.19
C GLU A 177 -0.37 -8.97 -13.28
N LYS A 178 -1.39 -8.95 -14.14
CA LYS A 178 -1.49 -9.82 -15.32
C LYS A 178 -0.93 -9.19 -16.59
N GLU A 179 -0.80 -7.88 -16.61
CA GLU A 179 -0.24 -7.10 -17.72
C GLU A 179 1.29 -7.05 -17.66
#